data_94786db56b3d032e6096babf6d8610d5
#
_entry.id   94786db56b3d032e6096babf6d8610d5
#
_cell.length_a   1.000
_cell.length_b   1.000
_cell.length_c   1.000
_cell.angle_alpha   90.00
_cell.angle_beta   90.00
_cell.angle_gamma   90.00
#
_symmetry.space_group_name_H-M   'P 1'
#
loop_
_entity.id
_entity.type
_entity.pdbx_description
1 polymer ?
#
loop_
_entity_poly.entity_id
_entity_poly.type
_entity_poly.pdbx_seq_one_letter_code
_entity_poly.pdbx_strand_id
1 'polypeptide(L)'
;MSERRADRRGTPRGRDGQVARVAAAALVVVLVLGVCAGVAVAVSASFSAASPASGNGGGREVVSDEAQPEEPEAPAADDNSGDQQLPSDDERAADLALDPNRQTDWLDHGNGEKTLYLTFDDGPSANTEKVLDILDKYGAKATFFVTGHEPEYRPMIAEAYRRGNTIGMHSYTHDYATIYQSEDAFFGDLSQVADVVKEQIGYVPYLTRFPGGVSNTVSESYCPGIMTALASDLQAKGYQYYDWNVSSSDASGNHVPVDTIVQSSCAYGSFTNVILLCHDSAAKTTTVEALPQIIEYYQSQGFVWKAIDRSTVVVHHHINN
;
A
#
# COMPACT_ATOMS: atom_id res chain seq x y z
N MET A 1 -67.52 21.85 43.96
CA MET A 1 -66.80 21.75 45.23
C MET A 1 -65.34 21.63 44.86
N SER A 2 -64.70 22.74 44.98
CA SER A 2 -63.71 23.25 45.90
C SER A 2 -62.31 22.81 45.46
N GLU A 3 -61.60 23.71 44.80
CA GLU A 3 -60.46 24.53 45.35
C GLU A 3 -59.25 23.67 45.72
N ARG A 4 -58.00 23.95 45.29
CA ARG A 4 -57.22 25.19 45.50
C ARG A 4 -56.00 25.28 44.57
N ARG A 5 -55.73 26.49 44.14
CA ARG A 5 -54.45 27.07 43.68
C ARG A 5 -53.30 26.81 44.66
N ALA A 6 -52.09 26.66 44.12
CA ALA A 6 -50.89 27.25 44.67
C ALA A 6 -49.84 27.57 43.57
N ASP A 7 -49.69 28.84 43.40
CA ASP A 7 -48.68 29.61 42.75
C ASP A 7 -47.30 29.44 43.49
N ARG A 8 -46.19 29.25 42.77
CA ARG A 8 -44.85 29.62 43.21
C ARG A 8 -43.94 29.94 42.04
N ARG A 9 -43.76 31.24 41.92
CA ARG A 9 -42.72 32.05 41.33
C ARG A 9 -41.30 31.42 41.31
N GLY A 10 -40.68 31.50 40.24
CA GLY A 10 -39.48 32.12 39.73
C GLY A 10 -38.17 32.06 40.47
N THR A 11 -37.16 31.80 39.72
CA THR A 11 -35.93 32.64 39.72
C THR A 11 -35.06 32.24 38.51
N PRO A 12 -34.39 33.18 37.87
CA PRO A 12 -33.50 32.91 36.74
C PRO A 12 -32.10 32.51 37.26
N ARG A 13 -31.51 31.46 36.75
CA ARG A 13 -30.10 31.13 36.88
C ARG A 13 -29.52 31.23 35.49
N GLY A 14 -28.69 32.18 35.18
CA GLY A 14 -27.28 32.26 35.51
C GLY A 14 -26.55 31.78 34.29
N ARG A 15 -26.33 32.72 33.27
CA ARG A 15 -25.43 32.54 32.13
C ARG A 15 -23.99 32.70 32.67
N ASP A 16 -23.36 31.65 33.17
CA ASP A 16 -21.92 31.67 33.46
C ASP A 16 -21.40 30.21 33.45
N GLY A 17 -21.23 29.64 32.27
CA GLY A 17 -20.75 28.26 32.14
C GLY A 17 -20.18 27.90 30.77
N GLN A 18 -20.02 28.87 29.86
CA GLN A 18 -19.62 28.58 28.47
C GLN A 18 -18.26 29.16 28.05
N VAL A 19 -17.44 29.65 28.97
CA VAL A 19 -16.13 30.28 28.63
C VAL A 19 -14.92 29.45 29.09
N ALA A 20 -15.10 28.32 29.79
CA ALA A 20 -14.00 27.54 30.36
C ALA A 20 -13.63 26.24 29.58
N ARG A 21 -14.12 26.00 28.38
CA ARG A 21 -13.83 24.76 27.61
C ARG A 21 -13.09 24.96 26.30
N VAL A 22 -12.64 26.14 25.95
CA VAL A 22 -11.89 26.39 24.68
C VAL A 22 -10.37 26.57 24.89
N ALA A 23 -9.88 26.55 26.12
CA ALA A 23 -8.44 26.79 26.42
C ALA A 23 -7.61 25.51 26.65
N ALA A 24 -8.18 24.32 26.59
CA ALA A 24 -7.45 23.06 26.88
C ALA A 24 -7.06 22.24 25.61
N ALA A 25 -7.48 22.63 24.42
CA ALA A 25 -7.19 21.88 23.17
C ALA A 25 -5.99 22.40 22.37
N ALA A 26 -5.34 23.50 22.81
CA ALA A 26 -4.24 24.11 22.06
C ALA A 26 -2.82 23.78 22.60
N LEU A 27 -2.70 22.93 23.63
CA LEU A 27 -1.39 22.68 24.27
C LEU A 27 -0.83 21.27 24.07
N VAL A 28 -1.45 20.42 23.26
CA VAL A 28 -0.96 19.03 22.99
C VAL A 28 -0.26 18.92 21.65
N VAL A 29 -0.35 19.90 20.75
CA VAL A 29 0.26 19.85 19.41
C VAL A 29 1.73 20.33 19.39
N VAL A 30 2.26 20.94 20.47
CA VAL A 30 3.63 21.49 20.47
C VAL A 30 4.67 20.56 21.13
N LEU A 31 4.29 19.41 21.69
CA LEU A 31 5.22 18.52 22.42
C LEU A 31 5.65 17.26 21.64
N VAL A 32 5.26 17.08 20.38
CA VAL A 32 5.70 15.95 19.53
C VAL A 32 6.77 16.35 18.48
N LEU A 33 7.12 17.64 18.38
CA LEU A 33 8.15 18.12 17.44
C LEU A 33 9.53 18.35 18.09
N GLY A 34 9.77 17.89 19.32
CA GLY A 34 10.96 18.23 20.10
C GLY A 34 12.00 17.12 20.34
N VAL A 35 11.89 15.92 19.76
CA VAL A 35 12.81 14.78 20.09
C VAL A 35 13.55 14.19 18.88
N CYS A 36 13.59 14.84 17.74
CA CYS A 36 14.41 14.41 16.60
C CYS A 36 15.51 15.42 16.25
N ALA A 37 16.26 15.90 17.25
CA ALA A 37 17.48 16.66 16.98
C ALA A 37 18.59 16.16 17.93
N GLY A 38 19.49 15.32 17.41
CA GLY A 38 20.72 15.04 18.12
C GLY A 38 21.31 13.64 17.90
N VAL A 39 21.82 13.31 16.72
CA VAL A 39 23.13 12.63 16.53
C VAL A 39 23.56 12.89 15.10
N ALA A 40 24.25 13.98 14.88
CA ALA A 40 25.08 14.18 13.69
C ALA A 40 26.51 13.78 14.06
N VAL A 41 26.95 12.63 13.60
CA VAL A 41 28.37 12.26 13.63
C VAL A 41 29.02 12.85 12.39
N ALA A 42 29.82 13.89 12.59
CA ALA A 42 30.64 14.48 11.56
C ALA A 42 31.81 13.56 11.23
N VAL A 43 31.84 13.01 10.02
CA VAL A 43 33.03 12.43 9.42
C VAL A 43 33.65 13.49 8.49
N SER A 44 34.69 14.16 8.97
CA SER A 44 35.48 15.10 8.18
C SER A 44 36.48 14.31 7.33
N ALA A 45 36.25 14.24 6.02
CA ALA A 45 37.28 13.82 5.06
C ALA A 45 38.02 15.04 4.53
N SER A 46 39.29 15.14 4.89
CA SER A 46 40.22 16.19 4.43
C SER A 46 40.64 15.90 2.98
N PHE A 47 40.19 16.71 2.03
CA PHE A 47 40.77 16.76 0.69
C PHE A 47 41.90 17.79 0.66
N SER A 48 43.13 17.31 0.43
CA SER A 48 44.30 18.13 0.20
C SER A 48 44.36 18.50 -1.27
N ALA A 49 44.31 19.79 -1.56
CA ALA A 49 44.51 20.33 -2.90
C ALA A 49 46.00 20.48 -3.19
N ALA A 50 46.46 19.91 -4.30
CA ALA A 50 47.75 20.23 -4.90
C ALA A 50 47.52 20.90 -6.26
N SER A 51 48.01 22.11 -6.41
CA SER A 51 48.03 22.91 -7.65
C SER A 51 49.22 22.59 -8.55
N PRO A 52 49.19 22.93 -9.85
CA PRO A 52 49.99 22.32 -10.89
C PRO A 52 51.31 23.04 -11.18
N ALA A 53 52.29 22.28 -11.63
CA ALA A 53 53.49 22.81 -12.27
C ALA A 53 53.48 22.57 -13.78
N SER A 54 53.73 23.66 -14.50
CA SER A 54 53.89 23.78 -15.94
C SER A 54 55.16 23.06 -16.43
N GLY A 55 55.06 22.41 -17.59
CA GLY A 55 56.21 21.83 -18.33
C GLY A 55 55.85 21.47 -19.76
N ASN A 56 56.46 22.20 -20.67
CA ASN A 56 56.30 22.19 -22.12
C ASN A 56 57.05 21.01 -22.78
N GLY A 57 56.51 20.47 -23.88
CA GLY A 57 57.38 19.86 -24.90
C GLY A 57 56.93 18.55 -25.56
N GLY A 58 56.57 18.62 -26.85
CA GLY A 58 56.96 17.61 -27.84
C GLY A 58 55.94 16.53 -28.22
N GLY A 59 55.44 16.67 -29.43
CA GLY A 59 54.47 15.79 -30.07
C GLY A 59 54.91 14.35 -30.29
N ARG A 60 53.89 13.50 -30.35
CA ARG A 60 53.81 12.33 -31.24
C ARG A 60 52.35 11.83 -31.29
N GLU A 61 51.79 11.83 -32.48
CA GLU A 61 50.51 11.13 -32.76
C GLU A 61 50.66 9.65 -32.42
N VAL A 62 49.79 9.15 -31.56
CA VAL A 62 49.51 7.74 -31.42
C VAL A 62 47.99 7.61 -31.40
N VAL A 63 47.48 6.97 -32.43
CA VAL A 63 46.09 6.53 -32.55
C VAL A 63 45.85 5.59 -31.38
N SER A 64 45.03 5.99 -30.44
CA SER A 64 44.50 5.11 -29.38
C SER A 64 43.03 4.81 -29.65
N ASP A 65 42.80 3.54 -29.89
CA ASP A 65 41.53 2.83 -29.91
C ASP A 65 40.74 3.21 -28.64
N GLU A 66 39.62 3.89 -28.79
CA GLU A 66 38.70 4.19 -27.68
C GLU A 66 37.96 2.92 -27.30
N ALA A 67 38.41 2.25 -26.24
CA ALA A 67 37.63 1.25 -25.57
C ALA A 67 36.41 1.93 -24.91
N GLN A 68 35.21 1.57 -25.34
CA GLN A 68 33.96 1.89 -24.64
C GLN A 68 34.03 1.35 -23.20
N PRO A 69 33.51 2.08 -22.21
CA PRO A 69 33.35 1.52 -20.85
C PRO A 69 32.38 0.35 -20.91
N GLU A 70 32.80 -0.82 -20.49
CA GLU A 70 31.95 -1.95 -20.25
C GLU A 70 30.96 -1.60 -19.12
N GLU A 71 29.68 -1.67 -19.45
CA GLU A 71 28.59 -1.65 -18.47
C GLU A 71 28.77 -2.84 -17.52
N PRO A 72 28.69 -2.66 -16.19
CA PRO A 72 28.88 -3.76 -15.26
C PRO A 72 27.84 -4.85 -15.52
N GLU A 73 28.30 -6.04 -15.89
CA GLU A 73 27.45 -7.23 -15.96
C GLU A 73 26.73 -7.43 -14.63
N ALA A 74 25.41 -7.51 -14.70
CA ALA A 74 24.59 -7.90 -13.57
C ALA A 74 25.06 -9.30 -13.07
N PRO A 75 25.10 -9.54 -11.73
CA PRO A 75 25.47 -10.85 -11.23
C PRO A 75 24.53 -11.89 -11.82
N ALA A 76 25.10 -12.96 -12.34
CA ALA A 76 24.35 -14.09 -12.86
C ALA A 76 23.35 -14.55 -11.81
N ALA A 77 22.07 -14.51 -12.16
CA ALA A 77 21.02 -15.07 -11.33
C ALA A 77 21.36 -16.56 -11.14
N ASP A 78 21.55 -17.00 -9.90
CA ASP A 78 21.56 -18.42 -9.58
C ASP A 78 20.23 -19.00 -10.08
N ASP A 79 20.34 -19.94 -11.01
CA ASP A 79 19.24 -20.65 -11.65
C ASP A 79 18.58 -21.62 -10.63
N ASN A 80 17.98 -21.03 -9.59
CA ASN A 80 17.08 -21.70 -8.66
C ASN A 80 15.63 -21.31 -8.89
N SER A 81 15.31 -20.81 -10.08
CA SER A 81 13.95 -20.76 -10.57
C SER A 81 13.56 -22.19 -10.99
N GLY A 82 13.23 -23.02 -10.01
CA GLY A 82 12.38 -24.18 -10.30
C GLY A 82 11.21 -23.65 -11.09
N ASP A 83 11.07 -24.12 -12.32
CA ASP A 83 10.01 -23.78 -13.27
C ASP A 83 8.66 -24.18 -12.63
N GLN A 84 8.19 -23.36 -11.66
CA GLN A 84 6.86 -23.52 -11.08
C GLN A 84 5.89 -23.00 -12.12
N GLN A 85 5.43 -23.93 -12.95
CA GLN A 85 4.34 -23.67 -13.88
C GLN A 85 3.20 -23.02 -13.08
N LEU A 86 2.81 -21.81 -13.50
CA LEU A 86 1.67 -21.11 -12.90
C LEU A 86 0.45 -22.04 -12.92
N PRO A 87 -0.38 -22.06 -11.87
CA PRO A 87 -1.67 -22.77 -11.90
C PRO A 87 -2.48 -22.32 -13.11
N SER A 88 -3.29 -23.19 -13.66
CA SER A 88 -4.20 -22.83 -14.75
C SER A 88 -5.17 -21.73 -14.32
N ASP A 89 -5.73 -20.99 -15.25
CA ASP A 89 -6.72 -19.95 -14.95
C ASP A 89 -7.94 -20.53 -14.22
N ASP A 90 -8.35 -21.75 -14.51
CA ASP A 90 -9.44 -22.44 -13.81
C ASP A 90 -9.08 -22.74 -12.34
N GLU A 91 -7.86 -23.19 -12.06
CA GLU A 91 -7.38 -23.44 -10.71
C GLU A 91 -7.27 -22.13 -9.90
N ARG A 92 -6.74 -21.08 -10.53
CA ARG A 92 -6.64 -19.75 -9.93
C ARG A 92 -8.02 -19.18 -9.66
N ALA A 93 -8.94 -19.28 -10.61
CA ALA A 93 -10.32 -18.85 -10.43
C ALA A 93 -11.01 -19.64 -9.31
N ALA A 94 -10.83 -20.96 -9.23
CA ALA A 94 -11.40 -21.79 -8.16
C ALA A 94 -10.88 -21.40 -6.78
N ASP A 95 -9.65 -20.93 -6.65
CA ASP A 95 -9.09 -20.46 -5.38
C ASP A 95 -9.51 -19.02 -5.06
N LEU A 96 -9.45 -18.11 -6.02
CA LEU A 96 -9.54 -16.66 -5.80
C LEU A 96 -10.96 -16.10 -5.98
N ALA A 97 -11.89 -16.84 -6.61
CA ALA A 97 -13.24 -16.36 -6.79
C ALA A 97 -14.00 -16.24 -5.47
N LEU A 98 -14.87 -15.24 -5.40
CA LEU A 98 -15.82 -15.06 -4.31
C LEU A 98 -16.76 -16.27 -4.22
N ASP A 99 -16.80 -16.89 -3.07
CA ASP A 99 -17.79 -17.91 -2.70
C ASP A 99 -18.37 -17.55 -1.33
N PRO A 100 -19.63 -17.08 -1.26
CA PRO A 100 -20.27 -16.73 0.00
C PRO A 100 -20.42 -17.90 0.98
N ASN A 101 -20.30 -19.15 0.50
CA ASN A 101 -20.38 -20.34 1.34
C ASN A 101 -19.00 -20.82 1.84
N ARG A 102 -17.91 -20.24 1.32
CA ARG A 102 -16.56 -20.55 1.72
C ARG A 102 -16.06 -19.46 2.66
N GLN A 103 -16.10 -19.72 3.96
CA GLN A 103 -15.42 -18.84 4.91
C GLN A 103 -13.92 -18.86 4.65
N THR A 104 -13.31 -17.68 4.69
CA THR A 104 -11.85 -17.58 4.65
C THR A 104 -11.34 -17.90 6.04
N ASP A 105 -10.63 -19.01 6.18
CA ASP A 105 -9.99 -19.34 7.44
C ASP A 105 -9.00 -18.25 7.80
N TRP A 106 -9.10 -17.79 9.04
CA TRP A 106 -8.19 -16.78 9.59
C TRP A 106 -6.87 -17.46 9.93
N LEU A 107 -5.95 -17.44 8.99
CA LEU A 107 -4.60 -17.93 9.26
C LEU A 107 -3.79 -16.76 9.82
N ASP A 108 -3.47 -16.84 11.11
CA ASP A 108 -2.62 -15.86 11.79
C ASP A 108 -1.14 -16.29 11.82
N HIS A 109 -0.83 -17.48 11.27
CA HIS A 109 0.51 -18.04 11.30
C HIS A 109 0.93 -18.50 9.91
N GLY A 110 2.01 -17.91 9.45
CA GLY A 110 2.69 -18.37 8.26
C GLY A 110 3.30 -19.78 8.47
N ASN A 111 3.72 -20.35 7.36
CA ASN A 111 4.39 -21.66 7.31
C ASN A 111 5.85 -21.65 7.85
N GLY A 112 6.30 -20.53 8.42
CA GLY A 112 7.68 -20.31 8.88
C GLY A 112 8.65 -19.84 7.79
N GLU A 113 8.20 -19.74 6.55
CA GLU A 113 8.96 -19.18 5.44
C GLU A 113 8.92 -17.64 5.49
N LYS A 114 10.03 -17.00 5.19
CA LYS A 114 10.06 -15.55 5.00
C LYS A 114 9.41 -15.20 3.67
N THR A 115 8.23 -14.60 3.72
CA THR A 115 7.44 -14.29 2.52
C THR A 115 7.14 -12.79 2.43
N LEU A 116 7.44 -12.21 1.27
CA LEU A 116 7.04 -10.86 0.90
C LEU A 116 5.83 -10.92 -0.04
N TYR A 117 4.74 -10.30 0.38
CA TYR A 117 3.57 -10.02 -0.43
C TYR A 117 3.61 -8.55 -0.83
N LEU A 118 4.12 -8.27 -2.03
CA LEU A 118 4.03 -6.93 -2.62
C LEU A 118 2.58 -6.63 -2.96
N THR A 119 2.07 -5.49 -2.52
CA THR A 119 0.71 -5.08 -2.85
C THR A 119 0.68 -3.65 -3.39
N PHE A 120 -0.11 -3.44 -4.43
CA PHE A 120 -0.27 -2.14 -5.09
C PHE A 120 -1.73 -1.74 -5.08
N ASP A 121 -2.02 -0.55 -4.55
CA ASP A 121 -3.36 0.03 -4.50
C ASP A 121 -3.51 1.13 -5.56
N ASP A 122 -4.75 1.53 -5.86
CA ASP A 122 -5.15 2.67 -6.69
C ASP A 122 -4.90 2.54 -8.20
N GLY A 123 -4.24 1.50 -8.66
CA GLY A 123 -4.14 1.19 -10.10
C GLY A 123 -5.46 0.62 -10.67
N PRO A 124 -5.47 0.31 -11.98
CA PRO A 124 -4.36 0.44 -12.92
C PRO A 124 -4.12 1.85 -13.44
N SER A 125 -2.89 2.15 -13.83
CA SER A 125 -2.47 3.40 -14.43
C SER A 125 -1.33 3.20 -15.45
N ALA A 126 -0.77 4.29 -15.96
CA ALA A 126 0.44 4.26 -16.80
C ALA A 126 1.69 3.69 -16.08
N ASN A 127 1.64 3.51 -14.77
CA ASN A 127 2.72 2.89 -14.00
C ASN A 127 2.57 1.37 -13.88
N THR A 128 1.36 0.84 -14.02
CA THR A 128 1.07 -0.59 -13.83
C THR A 128 1.90 -1.48 -14.75
N GLU A 129 2.01 -1.14 -16.04
CA GLU A 129 2.85 -1.89 -16.98
C GLU A 129 4.31 -1.92 -16.55
N LYS A 130 4.85 -0.77 -16.10
CA LYS A 130 6.25 -0.66 -15.63
C LYS A 130 6.49 -1.50 -14.37
N VAL A 131 5.52 -1.52 -13.44
CA VAL A 131 5.56 -2.40 -12.26
C VAL A 131 5.60 -3.85 -12.69
N LEU A 132 4.74 -4.26 -13.63
CA LEU A 132 4.69 -5.63 -14.15
C LEU A 132 6.01 -6.04 -14.80
N ASP A 133 6.62 -5.15 -15.59
CA ASP A 133 7.91 -5.43 -16.26
C ASP A 133 9.04 -5.62 -15.24
N ILE A 134 9.04 -4.83 -14.15
CA ILE A 134 9.99 -5.01 -13.05
C ILE A 134 9.74 -6.35 -12.34
N LEU A 135 8.48 -6.67 -12.02
CA LEU A 135 8.15 -7.94 -11.38
C LEU A 135 8.61 -9.14 -12.21
N ASP A 136 8.37 -9.11 -13.53
CA ASP A 136 8.81 -10.17 -14.44
C ASP A 136 10.34 -10.29 -14.49
N LYS A 137 11.07 -9.16 -14.52
CA LYS A 137 12.54 -9.14 -14.47
C LYS A 137 13.12 -9.88 -13.26
N TYR A 138 12.46 -9.77 -12.12
CA TYR A 138 12.90 -10.39 -10.85
C TYR A 138 12.21 -11.73 -10.56
N GLY A 139 11.35 -12.23 -11.45
CA GLY A 139 10.53 -13.41 -11.21
C GLY A 139 9.57 -13.26 -10.04
N ALA A 140 9.27 -12.01 -9.66
CA ALA A 140 8.40 -11.69 -8.53
C ALA A 140 6.93 -11.69 -8.93
N LYS A 141 6.04 -11.92 -7.96
CA LYS A 141 4.59 -11.77 -8.11
C LYS A 141 4.04 -10.86 -7.03
N ALA A 142 2.95 -10.17 -7.35
CA ALA A 142 2.31 -9.18 -6.49
C ALA A 142 0.79 -9.33 -6.47
N THR A 143 0.13 -8.56 -5.62
CA THR A 143 -1.33 -8.40 -5.60
C THR A 143 -1.67 -6.95 -5.90
N PHE A 144 -2.59 -6.75 -6.84
CA PHE A 144 -3.08 -5.43 -7.22
C PHE A 144 -4.51 -5.24 -6.72
N PHE A 145 -4.72 -4.32 -5.80
CA PHE A 145 -6.04 -3.88 -5.35
C PHE A 145 -6.50 -2.73 -6.24
N VAL A 146 -7.29 -3.09 -7.24
CA VAL A 146 -7.58 -2.20 -8.37
C VAL A 146 -8.79 -1.30 -8.14
N THR A 147 -8.77 -0.16 -8.82
CA THR A 147 -9.90 0.76 -8.93
C THR A 147 -10.59 0.65 -10.30
N GLY A 148 -11.78 1.26 -10.44
CA GLY A 148 -12.54 1.20 -11.69
C GLY A 148 -12.57 2.50 -12.47
N HIS A 149 -12.00 3.60 -11.95
CA HIS A 149 -12.24 4.95 -12.47
C HIS A 149 -11.34 5.37 -13.65
N GLU A 150 -10.31 4.58 -14.00
CA GLU A 150 -9.42 4.84 -15.15
C GLU A 150 -9.71 3.87 -16.31
N PRO A 151 -10.74 4.11 -17.15
CA PRO A 151 -11.21 3.15 -18.14
C PRO A 151 -10.14 2.73 -19.17
N GLU A 152 -9.25 3.63 -19.52
CA GLU A 152 -8.18 3.41 -20.50
C GLU A 152 -7.14 2.39 -20.04
N TYR A 153 -6.96 2.25 -18.71
CA TYR A 153 -5.99 1.31 -18.13
C TYR A 153 -6.62 -0.01 -17.65
N ARG A 154 -7.95 -0.17 -17.68
CA ARG A 154 -8.62 -1.42 -17.26
C ARG A 154 -8.06 -2.69 -17.90
N PRO A 155 -7.60 -2.71 -19.18
CA PRO A 155 -6.97 -3.90 -19.76
C PRO A 155 -5.70 -4.36 -19.02
N MET A 156 -5.06 -3.50 -18.24
CA MET A 156 -3.91 -3.88 -17.41
C MET A 156 -4.29 -4.82 -16.26
N ILE A 157 -5.56 -4.88 -15.87
CA ILE A 157 -6.07 -5.86 -14.89
C ILE A 157 -5.92 -7.28 -15.45
N ALA A 158 -6.39 -7.49 -16.69
CA ALA A 158 -6.23 -8.77 -17.37
C ALA A 158 -4.75 -9.11 -17.60
N GLU A 159 -3.94 -8.12 -17.97
CA GLU A 159 -2.50 -8.32 -18.19
C GLU A 159 -1.77 -8.68 -16.90
N ALA A 160 -2.03 -8.00 -15.78
CA ALA A 160 -1.48 -8.35 -14.48
C ALA A 160 -1.85 -9.79 -14.08
N TYR A 161 -3.11 -10.17 -14.26
CA TYR A 161 -3.58 -11.53 -14.01
C TYR A 161 -2.88 -12.55 -14.90
N ARG A 162 -2.78 -12.31 -16.20
CA ARG A 162 -2.10 -13.18 -17.16
C ARG A 162 -0.62 -13.40 -16.84
N ARG A 163 0.05 -12.38 -16.28
CA ARG A 163 1.44 -12.47 -15.81
C ARG A 163 1.56 -13.15 -14.42
N GLY A 164 0.49 -13.77 -13.90
CA GLY A 164 0.51 -14.57 -12.67
C GLY A 164 0.36 -13.77 -11.38
N ASN A 165 -0.03 -12.49 -11.46
CA ASN A 165 -0.33 -11.68 -10.27
C ASN A 165 -1.76 -11.91 -9.81
N THR A 166 -2.06 -11.64 -8.53
CA THR A 166 -3.41 -11.70 -7.99
C THR A 166 -4.09 -10.35 -8.12
N ILE A 167 -5.39 -10.38 -8.46
CA ILE A 167 -6.22 -9.18 -8.52
C ILE A 167 -7.14 -9.16 -7.30
N GLY A 168 -7.12 -8.06 -6.55
CA GLY A 168 -8.07 -7.72 -5.51
C GLY A 168 -8.87 -6.48 -5.87
N MET A 169 -9.88 -6.16 -5.09
CA MET A 169 -10.74 -5.00 -5.30
C MET A 169 -10.44 -3.92 -4.26
N HIS A 170 -10.30 -2.67 -4.71
CA HIS A 170 -10.10 -1.54 -3.80
C HIS A 170 -11.37 -0.69 -3.69
N SER A 171 -11.78 -0.08 -4.78
CA SER A 171 -12.95 0.77 -4.89
C SER A 171 -13.20 1.07 -6.37
N TYR A 172 -14.41 1.44 -6.75
CA TYR A 172 -14.65 1.96 -8.10
C TYR A 172 -14.23 3.42 -8.21
N THR A 173 -14.62 4.27 -7.24
CA THR A 173 -14.42 5.72 -7.28
C THR A 173 -13.24 6.21 -6.47
N HIS A 174 -12.85 5.49 -5.42
CA HIS A 174 -11.91 5.92 -4.38
C HIS A 174 -12.28 7.26 -3.72
N ASP A 175 -13.55 7.63 -3.75
CA ASP A 175 -14.05 8.87 -3.12
C ASP A 175 -14.65 8.56 -1.74
N TYR A 176 -13.92 8.92 -0.69
CA TYR A 176 -14.33 8.70 0.71
C TYR A 176 -15.69 9.29 1.05
N ALA A 177 -16.01 10.47 0.48
CA ALA A 177 -17.30 11.12 0.71
C ALA A 177 -18.45 10.34 0.09
N THR A 178 -18.20 9.58 -0.96
CA THR A 178 -19.17 8.70 -1.60
C THR A 178 -19.24 7.36 -0.89
N ILE A 179 -18.12 6.66 -0.72
CA ILE A 179 -18.10 5.26 -0.29
C ILE A 179 -18.41 5.07 1.19
N TYR A 180 -18.08 6.03 2.05
CA TYR A 180 -18.27 5.92 3.50
C TYR A 180 -19.53 6.63 4.03
N GLN A 181 -20.46 7.03 3.16
CA GLN A 181 -21.74 7.60 3.61
C GLN A 181 -22.68 6.57 4.25
N SER A 182 -22.63 5.32 3.78
CA SER A 182 -23.45 4.21 4.27
C SER A 182 -22.88 2.88 3.78
N GLU A 183 -23.32 1.78 4.39
CA GLU A 183 -23.01 0.42 3.92
C GLU A 183 -23.49 0.21 2.48
N ASP A 184 -24.70 0.65 2.13
CA ASP A 184 -25.23 0.55 0.77
C ASP A 184 -24.36 1.30 -0.25
N ALA A 185 -23.84 2.48 0.11
CA ALA A 185 -22.96 3.25 -0.76
C ALA A 185 -21.62 2.52 -0.99
N PHE A 186 -21.02 1.98 0.07
CA PHE A 186 -19.80 1.18 -0.02
C PHE A 186 -19.99 -0.07 -0.88
N PHE A 187 -21.02 -0.87 -0.62
CA PHE A 187 -21.26 -2.08 -1.40
C PHE A 187 -21.69 -1.78 -2.84
N GLY A 188 -22.37 -0.66 -3.08
CA GLY A 188 -22.66 -0.18 -4.43
C GLY A 188 -21.41 0.16 -5.23
N ASP A 189 -20.41 0.82 -4.61
CA ASP A 189 -19.12 1.11 -5.20
C ASP A 189 -18.28 -0.17 -5.42
N LEU A 190 -18.25 -1.05 -4.41
CA LEU A 190 -17.56 -2.35 -4.50
C LEU A 190 -18.13 -3.23 -5.61
N SER A 191 -19.47 -3.22 -5.81
CA SER A 191 -20.12 -3.95 -6.90
C SER A 191 -19.67 -3.44 -8.27
N GLN A 192 -19.48 -2.13 -8.43
CA GLN A 192 -19.05 -1.56 -9.70
C GLN A 192 -17.61 -1.97 -10.06
N VAL A 193 -16.68 -1.97 -9.08
CA VAL A 193 -15.32 -2.46 -9.35
C VAL A 193 -15.31 -3.98 -9.54
N ALA A 194 -16.20 -4.72 -8.88
CA ALA A 194 -16.36 -6.15 -9.08
C ALA A 194 -16.79 -6.48 -10.53
N ASP A 195 -17.69 -5.69 -11.11
CA ASP A 195 -18.12 -5.84 -12.51
C ASP A 195 -16.95 -5.58 -13.46
N VAL A 196 -16.15 -4.51 -13.22
CA VAL A 196 -14.95 -4.22 -14.00
C VAL A 196 -13.95 -5.37 -13.93
N VAL A 197 -13.64 -5.88 -12.74
CA VAL A 197 -12.67 -6.97 -12.58
C VAL A 197 -13.19 -8.25 -13.24
N LYS A 198 -14.47 -8.58 -13.05
CA LYS A 198 -15.09 -9.75 -13.69
C LYS A 198 -15.05 -9.69 -15.21
N GLU A 199 -15.23 -8.51 -15.79
CA GLU A 199 -15.09 -8.31 -17.25
C GLU A 199 -13.66 -8.65 -17.73
N GLN A 200 -12.65 -8.36 -16.92
CA GLN A 200 -11.23 -8.52 -17.29
C GLN A 200 -10.69 -9.94 -17.03
N ILE A 201 -11.09 -10.60 -15.93
CA ILE A 201 -10.51 -11.89 -15.51
C ILE A 201 -11.55 -13.02 -15.37
N GLY A 202 -12.83 -12.77 -15.66
CA GLY A 202 -13.89 -13.79 -15.71
C GLY A 202 -14.59 -14.09 -14.37
N TYR A 203 -14.09 -13.61 -13.24
CA TYR A 203 -14.69 -13.83 -11.92
C TYR A 203 -14.56 -12.61 -11.00
N VAL A 204 -15.35 -12.57 -9.92
CA VAL A 204 -15.22 -11.57 -8.85
C VAL A 204 -14.27 -12.13 -7.80
N PRO A 205 -13.16 -11.44 -7.45
CA PRO A 205 -12.23 -11.90 -6.42
C PRO A 205 -12.86 -11.87 -5.03
N TYR A 206 -12.43 -12.80 -4.14
CA TYR A 206 -12.84 -12.77 -2.73
C TYR A 206 -12.08 -11.70 -1.93
N LEU A 207 -10.93 -11.25 -2.40
CA LEU A 207 -10.04 -10.34 -1.67
C LEU A 207 -10.30 -8.88 -2.02
N THR A 208 -10.28 -8.04 -0.98
CA THR A 208 -10.47 -6.60 -1.09
C THR A 208 -9.56 -5.85 -0.11
N ARG A 209 -9.41 -4.57 -0.31
CA ARG A 209 -8.76 -3.66 0.63
C ARG A 209 -9.59 -2.38 0.75
N PHE A 210 -9.84 -1.94 1.97
CA PHE A 210 -10.55 -0.68 2.20
C PHE A 210 -9.69 0.52 1.78
N PRO A 211 -10.23 1.52 1.07
CA PRO A 211 -9.57 2.81 0.92
C PRO A 211 -9.14 3.41 2.26
N GLY A 212 -7.81 3.62 2.42
CA GLY A 212 -7.22 4.06 3.68
C GLY A 212 -7.06 2.99 4.76
N GLY A 213 -7.38 1.73 4.45
CA GLY A 213 -7.35 0.61 5.41
C GLY A 213 -8.53 0.60 6.38
N VAL A 214 -8.72 -0.53 7.09
CA VAL A 214 -9.82 -0.65 8.06
C VAL A 214 -9.67 0.29 9.26
N SER A 215 -8.45 0.76 9.54
CA SER A 215 -8.14 1.67 10.65
C SER A 215 -8.35 3.14 10.33
N ASN A 216 -8.79 3.49 9.11
CA ASN A 216 -8.97 4.89 8.74
C ASN A 216 -10.02 5.57 9.63
N THR A 217 -9.74 6.83 10.01
CA THR A 217 -10.63 7.65 10.83
C THR A 217 -11.39 8.70 10.02
N VAL A 218 -11.06 8.84 8.73
CA VAL A 218 -11.73 9.81 7.85
C VAL A 218 -13.19 9.43 7.64
N SER A 219 -13.48 8.13 7.57
CA SER A 219 -14.82 7.57 7.46
C SER A 219 -15.78 8.01 8.59
N GLU A 220 -15.26 8.27 9.80
CA GLU A 220 -16.04 8.72 10.95
C GLU A 220 -16.77 10.04 10.67
N SER A 221 -16.16 10.92 9.87
CA SER A 221 -16.76 12.22 9.50
C SER A 221 -17.95 12.08 8.56
N TYR A 222 -18.11 10.94 7.89
CA TYR A 222 -19.24 10.64 7.02
C TYR A 222 -20.28 9.76 7.72
N CYS A 223 -19.85 8.69 8.38
CA CYS A 223 -20.74 7.77 9.10
C CYS A 223 -19.97 7.16 10.29
N PRO A 224 -20.22 7.62 11.53
CA PRO A 224 -19.61 7.03 12.72
C PRO A 224 -19.97 5.55 12.87
N GLY A 225 -18.96 4.70 13.14
CA GLY A 225 -19.10 3.25 13.31
C GLY A 225 -19.12 2.44 12.02
N ILE A 226 -19.02 3.08 10.85
CA ILE A 226 -19.17 2.41 9.56
C ILE A 226 -18.09 1.35 9.32
N MET A 227 -16.85 1.58 9.72
CA MET A 227 -15.77 0.61 9.47
C MET A 227 -16.00 -0.70 10.23
N THR A 228 -16.55 -0.62 11.44
CA THR A 228 -16.93 -1.80 12.22
C THR A 228 -18.02 -2.61 11.52
N ALA A 229 -19.06 -1.94 11.00
CA ALA A 229 -20.12 -2.59 10.25
C ALA A 229 -19.62 -3.22 8.95
N LEU A 230 -18.88 -2.44 8.14
CA LEU A 230 -18.34 -2.89 6.85
C LEU A 230 -17.39 -4.09 6.98
N ALA A 231 -16.51 -4.08 7.99
CA ALA A 231 -15.58 -5.19 8.23
C ALA A 231 -16.33 -6.50 8.53
N SER A 232 -17.39 -6.43 9.34
CA SER A 232 -18.24 -7.56 9.64
C SER A 232 -19.03 -8.05 8.41
N ASP A 233 -19.62 -7.12 7.69
CA ASP A 233 -20.51 -7.43 6.56
C ASP A 233 -19.76 -7.96 5.34
N LEU A 234 -18.55 -7.45 5.07
CA LEU A 234 -17.68 -8.00 4.02
C LEU A 234 -17.41 -9.49 4.26
N GLN A 235 -17.04 -9.85 5.48
CA GLN A 235 -16.75 -11.23 5.84
C GLN A 235 -18.02 -12.11 5.79
N ALA A 236 -19.15 -11.59 6.27
CA ALA A 236 -20.42 -12.30 6.17
C ALA A 236 -20.85 -12.57 4.72
N LYS A 237 -20.40 -11.75 3.77
CA LYS A 237 -20.63 -11.91 2.33
C LYS A 237 -19.59 -12.81 1.63
N GLY A 238 -18.60 -13.35 2.37
CA GLY A 238 -17.56 -14.24 1.84
C GLY A 238 -16.32 -13.51 1.32
N TYR A 239 -16.24 -12.20 1.44
CA TYR A 239 -15.03 -11.46 1.15
C TYR A 239 -14.03 -11.55 2.28
N GLN A 240 -12.74 -11.39 1.97
CA GLN A 240 -11.66 -11.13 2.91
C GLN A 240 -11.02 -9.80 2.58
N TYR A 241 -10.89 -8.92 3.58
CA TYR A 241 -10.09 -7.71 3.42
C TYR A 241 -8.68 -7.90 3.95
N TYR A 242 -7.73 -7.20 3.35
CA TYR A 242 -6.32 -7.24 3.72
C TYR A 242 -5.80 -5.83 3.97
N ASP A 243 -5.32 -5.56 5.18
CA ASP A 243 -4.48 -4.41 5.43
C ASP A 243 -3.01 -4.76 5.14
N TRP A 244 -2.07 -4.11 5.78
CA TRP A 244 -0.62 -4.29 5.62
C TRP A 244 0.09 -4.23 6.96
N ASN A 245 1.29 -4.78 7.07
CA ASN A 245 2.14 -4.65 8.24
C ASN A 245 3.42 -3.85 7.97
N VAL A 246 3.69 -3.53 6.70
CA VAL A 246 4.76 -2.60 6.29
C VAL A 246 4.20 -1.64 5.25
N SER A 247 4.52 -0.35 5.37
CA SER A 247 4.14 0.67 4.40
C SER A 247 5.38 1.27 3.73
N SER A 248 5.32 1.43 2.41
CA SER A 248 6.33 2.17 1.65
C SER A 248 6.37 3.67 1.96
N SER A 249 5.34 4.19 2.64
CA SER A 249 5.12 5.63 2.86
C SER A 249 4.92 6.45 1.59
N ASP A 250 4.74 5.83 0.43
CA ASP A 250 4.52 6.51 -0.85
C ASP A 250 3.18 7.27 -0.90
N ALA A 251 2.21 6.88 -0.04
CA ALA A 251 0.95 7.60 0.13
C ALA A 251 1.09 8.99 0.78
N SER A 252 2.24 9.30 1.40
CA SER A 252 2.44 10.59 2.09
C SER A 252 2.50 11.79 1.15
N GLY A 253 2.57 11.57 -0.15
CA GLY A 253 2.55 12.61 -1.17
C GLY A 253 2.73 12.08 -2.58
N ASN A 254 2.69 13.00 -3.56
CA ASN A 254 3.12 12.71 -4.91
C ASN A 254 4.64 12.86 -4.98
N HIS A 255 5.31 11.97 -5.71
CA HIS A 255 6.77 12.00 -5.89
C HIS A 255 7.56 11.99 -4.57
N VAL A 256 7.18 11.13 -3.62
CA VAL A 256 7.97 10.87 -2.41
C VAL A 256 9.37 10.42 -2.83
N PRO A 257 10.47 10.92 -2.21
CA PRO A 257 11.82 10.53 -2.60
C PRO A 257 12.03 9.02 -2.59
N VAL A 258 12.72 8.48 -3.59
CA VAL A 258 13.01 7.05 -3.75
C VAL A 258 13.62 6.46 -2.48
N ASP A 259 14.65 7.12 -1.92
CA ASP A 259 15.32 6.67 -0.69
C ASP A 259 14.37 6.56 0.51
N THR A 260 13.37 7.45 0.60
CA THR A 260 12.36 7.41 1.66
C THR A 260 11.45 6.19 1.48
N ILE A 261 11.01 5.92 0.25
CA ILE A 261 10.19 4.76 -0.09
C ILE A 261 10.96 3.46 0.22
N VAL A 262 12.20 3.36 -0.23
CA VAL A 262 13.06 2.18 0.04
C VAL A 262 13.26 1.99 1.54
N GLN A 263 13.65 3.04 2.26
CA GLN A 263 13.87 2.96 3.71
C GLN A 263 12.61 2.51 4.47
N SER A 264 11.46 3.08 4.14
CA SER A 264 10.18 2.73 4.77
C SER A 264 9.78 1.29 4.44
N SER A 265 9.89 0.89 3.17
CA SER A 265 9.57 -0.46 2.71
C SER A 265 10.44 -1.53 3.36
N CYS A 266 11.69 -1.23 3.64
CA CYS A 266 12.66 -2.18 4.24
C CYS A 266 12.59 -2.25 5.77
N ALA A 267 11.74 -1.44 6.41
CA ALA A 267 11.60 -1.38 7.86
C ALA A 267 10.60 -2.43 8.40
N TYR A 268 10.78 -3.72 8.04
CA TYR A 268 9.84 -4.79 8.39
C TYR A 268 9.99 -5.36 9.82
N GLY A 269 10.97 -4.89 10.60
CA GLY A 269 11.17 -5.32 11.98
C GLY A 269 11.45 -6.83 12.10
N SER A 270 10.58 -7.54 12.81
CA SER A 270 10.67 -9.00 13.02
C SER A 270 9.66 -9.81 12.22
N PHE A 271 8.91 -9.21 11.31
CA PHE A 271 7.92 -9.93 10.51
C PHE A 271 8.60 -10.92 9.56
N THR A 272 8.06 -12.14 9.50
CA THR A 272 8.45 -13.18 8.54
C THR A 272 7.49 -13.22 7.35
N ASN A 273 6.24 -12.76 7.54
CA ASN A 273 5.27 -12.56 6.48
C ASN A 273 5.00 -11.08 6.39
N VAL A 274 5.47 -10.47 5.31
CA VAL A 274 5.36 -9.02 5.07
C VAL A 274 4.33 -8.77 4.00
N ILE A 275 3.24 -8.08 4.35
CA ILE A 275 2.33 -7.48 3.38
C ILE A 275 2.75 -6.01 3.25
N LEU A 276 3.37 -5.68 2.14
CA LEU A 276 3.91 -4.34 1.87
C LEU A 276 2.93 -3.52 1.05
N LEU A 277 2.47 -2.39 1.63
CA LEU A 277 1.65 -1.42 0.91
C LEU A 277 2.50 -0.51 0.04
N CYS A 278 2.21 -0.52 -1.25
CA CYS A 278 2.64 0.42 -2.27
C CYS A 278 1.44 0.89 -3.09
N HIS A 279 1.65 1.86 -3.97
CA HIS A 279 0.64 2.33 -4.90
C HIS A 279 1.22 2.41 -6.32
N ASP A 280 0.41 2.10 -7.32
CA ASP A 280 0.78 2.20 -8.74
C ASP A 280 -0.09 3.21 -9.52
N SER A 281 -0.84 4.09 -8.82
CA SER A 281 -1.55 5.19 -9.47
C SER A 281 -0.59 6.14 -10.21
N ALA A 282 -1.11 6.93 -11.14
CA ALA A 282 -0.33 7.73 -12.09
C ALA A 282 0.73 8.65 -11.45
N ALA A 283 0.48 9.14 -10.23
CA ALA A 283 1.38 10.03 -9.51
C ALA A 283 2.56 9.30 -8.82
N LYS A 284 2.58 7.97 -8.79
CA LYS A 284 3.53 7.15 -8.01
C LYS A 284 4.74 6.68 -8.83
N THR A 285 5.29 7.56 -9.66
CA THR A 285 6.46 7.22 -10.51
C THR A 285 7.69 6.87 -9.70
N THR A 286 7.91 7.50 -8.55
CA THR A 286 9.03 7.22 -7.64
C THR A 286 8.88 5.89 -6.91
N THR A 287 7.66 5.36 -6.75
CA THR A 287 7.42 4.00 -6.28
C THR A 287 7.94 2.98 -7.29
N VAL A 288 7.67 3.20 -8.58
CA VAL A 288 8.23 2.38 -9.67
C VAL A 288 9.75 2.38 -9.64
N GLU A 289 10.37 3.56 -9.48
CA GLU A 289 11.84 3.71 -9.42
C GLU A 289 12.44 3.02 -8.17
N ALA A 290 11.72 2.99 -7.05
CA ALA A 290 12.17 2.35 -5.81
C ALA A 290 12.07 0.82 -5.83
N LEU A 291 11.17 0.27 -6.64
CA LEU A 291 10.78 -1.15 -6.61
C LEU A 291 11.95 -2.12 -6.80
N PRO A 292 12.91 -1.91 -7.72
CA PRO A 292 14.08 -2.78 -7.85
C PRO A 292 14.87 -2.92 -6.54
N GLN A 293 15.17 -1.80 -5.87
CA GLN A 293 15.94 -1.78 -4.64
C GLN A 293 15.19 -2.50 -3.49
N ILE A 294 13.87 -2.35 -3.43
CA ILE A 294 13.03 -3.03 -2.44
C ILE A 294 13.10 -4.54 -2.66
N ILE A 295 12.93 -5.00 -3.90
CA ILE A 295 12.97 -6.44 -4.25
C ILE A 295 14.35 -7.02 -3.90
N GLU A 296 15.43 -6.38 -4.35
CA GLU A 296 16.80 -6.82 -4.08
C GLU A 296 17.11 -6.88 -2.59
N TYR A 297 16.63 -5.90 -1.80
CA TYR A 297 16.79 -5.91 -0.36
C TYR A 297 16.12 -7.14 0.28
N TYR A 298 14.84 -7.39 0.00
CA TYR A 298 14.14 -8.54 0.57
C TYR A 298 14.73 -9.87 0.11
N GLN A 299 15.20 -9.95 -1.13
CA GLN A 299 15.93 -11.11 -1.65
C GLN A 299 17.19 -11.36 -0.82
N SER A 300 17.98 -10.33 -0.54
CA SER A 300 19.18 -10.44 0.29
C SER A 300 18.91 -10.90 1.72
N GLN A 301 17.69 -10.65 2.21
CA GLN A 301 17.22 -11.10 3.53
C GLN A 301 16.61 -12.51 3.53
N GLY A 302 16.60 -13.18 2.38
CA GLY A 302 16.08 -14.55 2.22
C GLY A 302 14.55 -14.64 2.20
N PHE A 303 13.87 -13.58 1.76
CA PHE A 303 12.43 -13.62 1.49
C PHE A 303 12.17 -14.21 0.11
N VAL A 304 11.08 -14.96 -0.01
CA VAL A 304 10.45 -15.33 -1.27
C VAL A 304 9.25 -14.42 -1.53
N TRP A 305 8.89 -14.24 -2.80
CA TRP A 305 7.72 -13.45 -3.17
C TRP A 305 6.53 -14.34 -3.45
N LYS A 306 5.36 -13.89 -3.00
CA LYS A 306 4.08 -14.52 -3.37
C LYS A 306 3.03 -13.43 -3.60
N ALA A 307 2.12 -13.70 -4.51
CA ALA A 307 0.86 -12.98 -4.55
C ALA A 307 -0.07 -13.52 -3.45
N ILE A 308 -0.99 -12.71 -2.97
CA ILE A 308 -1.98 -13.12 -1.95
C ILE A 308 -2.90 -14.20 -2.52
N ASP A 309 -3.09 -15.26 -1.78
CA ASP A 309 -4.02 -16.35 -2.00
C ASP A 309 -4.72 -16.74 -0.69
N ARG A 310 -5.53 -17.79 -0.70
CA ARG A 310 -6.26 -18.22 0.51
C ARG A 310 -5.38 -18.81 1.60
N SER A 311 -4.12 -19.12 1.31
CA SER A 311 -3.13 -19.59 2.30
C SER A 311 -2.34 -18.44 2.93
N THR A 312 -2.56 -17.20 2.48
CA THR A 312 -1.83 -16.03 2.94
C THR A 312 -2.28 -15.63 4.34
N VAL A 313 -1.31 -15.30 5.19
CA VAL A 313 -1.57 -14.71 6.52
C VAL A 313 -2.40 -13.45 6.38
N VAL A 314 -3.48 -13.37 7.13
CA VAL A 314 -4.37 -12.19 7.11
C VAL A 314 -3.84 -11.14 8.08
N VAL A 315 -3.66 -9.93 7.59
CA VAL A 315 -3.32 -8.75 8.40
C VAL A 315 -4.51 -7.82 8.47
N HIS A 316 -4.98 -7.56 9.68
CA HIS A 316 -6.02 -6.56 9.95
C HIS A 316 -5.48 -5.53 10.93
N HIS A 317 -5.68 -4.26 10.62
CA HIS A 317 -5.44 -3.18 11.56
C HIS A 317 -6.55 -3.12 12.61
N HIS A 318 -6.27 -2.41 13.71
CA HIS A 318 -7.30 -2.09 14.69
C HIS A 318 -8.35 -1.17 14.06
N ILE A 319 -9.63 -1.50 14.23
CA ILE A 319 -10.74 -0.67 13.76
C ILE A 319 -10.90 0.51 14.71
N ASN A 320 -10.82 1.73 14.18
CA ASN A 320 -10.89 2.96 14.95
C ASN A 320 -12.26 3.68 14.83
N ASN A 321 -13.13 3.22 13.90
CA ASN A 321 -14.45 3.81 13.64
C ASN A 321 -15.55 2.75 13.50
#